data_2d8092f3c630fcff9245df027af52743
#
_entry.id   2d8092f3c630fcff9245df027af52743
#
_cell.length_a   1.000
_cell.length_b   1.000
_cell.length_c   1.000
_cell.angle_alpha   90.00
_cell.angle_beta   90.00
_cell.angle_gamma   90.00
#
_symmetry.space_group_name_H-M   'P 1'
#
loop_
_entity.id
_entity.type
_entity.pdbx_description
1 polymer ?
#
loop_
_entity_poly.entity_id
_entity_poly.type
_entity_poly.pdbx_seq_one_letter_code
_entity_poly.pdbx_strand_id
1 'polypeptide(L)'
;MGDIPVEEAPFPLTDVDKWVLSQTDEEFKKHGWEELKEIIATNKLEVLKRKPSDLRRYMKWTAETKAEYGSMTKFLLTNRLPKPWGEPPFSPKSTVPFEDPSDYRVLVNDWPYGLDPGITHIVVWSRTIIPTDPETGDMTVESRRTVQDFIDRYFVKTLGDVGEDRVVWFKNWVALQSVRALGAYPRAGARRRPGSHQEVV
;
A
#
# COMPACT_ATOMS: atom_id res chain seq x y z
N MET A 1 -27.39 8.62 -4.99
CA MET A 1 -26.35 8.35 -5.98
C MET A 1 -26.02 6.88 -5.84
N GLY A 2 -26.28 6.04 -6.85
CA GLY A 2 -26.18 4.57 -6.78
C GLY A 2 -24.73 4.07 -6.71
N ASP A 3 -24.58 2.76 -6.46
CA ASP A 3 -23.29 2.07 -6.53
C ASP A 3 -22.78 2.06 -7.99
N ILE A 4 -21.46 2.12 -8.16
CA ILE A 4 -20.86 2.00 -9.49
C ILE A 4 -21.00 0.55 -9.96
N PRO A 5 -21.54 0.29 -11.16
CA PRO A 5 -21.59 -1.04 -11.75
C PRO A 5 -20.17 -1.64 -11.86
N VAL A 6 -20.07 -2.96 -11.76
CA VAL A 6 -18.80 -3.69 -11.86
C VAL A 6 -18.08 -3.40 -13.19
N GLU A 7 -18.84 -3.22 -14.27
CA GLU A 7 -18.37 -2.92 -15.62
C GLU A 7 -17.76 -1.51 -15.74
N GLU A 8 -18.15 -0.60 -14.84
CA GLU A 8 -17.69 0.80 -14.78
C GLU A 8 -16.66 1.02 -13.68
N ALA A 9 -16.04 -0.05 -13.17
CA ALA A 9 -15.05 0.06 -12.09
C ALA A 9 -13.89 1.01 -12.49
N PRO A 10 -13.45 1.91 -11.58
CA PRO A 10 -12.42 2.91 -11.86
C PRO A 10 -11.01 2.31 -11.99
N PHE A 11 -10.87 1.00 -11.80
CA PHE A 11 -9.64 0.21 -11.97
C PHE A 11 -10.02 -1.25 -12.33
N PRO A 12 -9.09 -2.03 -12.93
CA PRO A 12 -9.33 -3.44 -13.21
C PRO A 12 -9.62 -4.22 -11.92
N LEU A 13 -10.78 -4.87 -11.86
CA LEU A 13 -11.14 -5.74 -10.74
C LEU A 13 -10.49 -7.12 -10.92
N THR A 14 -9.86 -7.59 -9.85
CA THR A 14 -9.37 -8.96 -9.76
C THR A 14 -10.54 -9.94 -9.58
N ASP A 15 -10.28 -11.25 -9.74
CA ASP A 15 -11.31 -12.25 -9.47
C ASP A 15 -11.70 -12.28 -7.98
N VAL A 16 -10.74 -11.94 -7.09
CA VAL A 16 -11.02 -11.75 -5.65
C VAL A 16 -11.97 -10.58 -5.43
N ASP A 17 -11.76 -9.44 -6.10
CA ASP A 17 -12.66 -8.28 -5.99
C ASP A 17 -14.07 -8.63 -6.46
N LYS A 18 -14.21 -9.32 -7.59
CA LYS A 18 -15.50 -9.76 -8.13
C LYS A 18 -16.21 -10.72 -7.17
N TRP A 19 -15.47 -11.67 -6.60
CA TRP A 19 -15.98 -12.58 -5.61
C TRP A 19 -16.45 -11.85 -4.34
N VAL A 20 -15.67 -10.89 -3.84
CA VAL A 20 -16.08 -10.04 -2.72
C VAL A 20 -17.35 -9.28 -3.04
N LEU A 21 -17.45 -8.66 -4.22
CA LEU A 21 -18.63 -7.89 -4.62
C LEU A 21 -19.90 -8.75 -4.80
N SER A 22 -19.76 -10.06 -4.94
CA SER A 22 -20.91 -11.00 -4.99
C SER A 22 -21.45 -11.37 -3.60
N GLN A 23 -20.75 -10.99 -2.52
CA GLN A 23 -21.14 -11.27 -1.14
C GLN A 23 -21.91 -10.11 -0.50
N THR A 24 -22.62 -10.40 0.58
CA THR A 24 -23.08 -9.40 1.54
C THR A 24 -22.00 -9.13 2.59
N ASP A 25 -22.17 -8.07 3.39
CA ASP A 25 -21.25 -7.76 4.48
C ASP A 25 -21.29 -8.81 5.61
N GLU A 26 -22.42 -9.48 5.76
CA GLU A 26 -22.66 -10.55 6.75
C GLU A 26 -21.94 -11.86 6.36
N GLU A 27 -21.86 -12.15 5.06
CA GLU A 27 -21.17 -13.32 4.54
C GLU A 27 -19.64 -13.13 4.54
N PHE A 28 -19.18 -11.88 4.58
CA PHE A 28 -17.76 -11.56 4.51
C PHE A 28 -17.04 -11.92 5.81
N LYS A 29 -16.06 -12.81 5.70
CA LYS A 29 -15.15 -13.14 6.81
C LYS A 29 -13.97 -12.17 6.84
N LYS A 30 -13.83 -11.43 7.96
CA LYS A 30 -12.68 -10.58 8.22
C LYS A 30 -11.43 -11.40 8.47
N HIS A 31 -10.27 -10.82 8.20
CA HIS A 31 -8.98 -11.41 8.52
C HIS A 31 -8.61 -11.15 9.98
N GLY A 32 -8.38 -12.21 10.72
CA GLY A 32 -7.85 -12.16 12.08
C GLY A 32 -6.32 -12.06 12.09
N TRP A 33 -5.76 -11.81 13.28
CA TRP A 33 -4.32 -11.58 13.44
C TRP A 33 -3.45 -12.76 13.02
N GLU A 34 -3.80 -13.98 13.42
CA GLU A 34 -3.02 -15.17 13.07
C GLU A 34 -3.10 -15.49 11.56
N GLU A 35 -4.28 -15.29 10.96
CA GLU A 35 -4.46 -15.43 9.52
C GLU A 35 -3.61 -14.42 8.74
N LEU A 36 -3.53 -13.16 9.22
CA LEU A 36 -2.66 -12.14 8.63
C LEU A 36 -1.19 -12.54 8.68
N LYS A 37 -0.72 -13.06 9.82
CA LYS A 37 0.66 -13.56 9.94
C LYS A 37 0.96 -14.64 8.92
N GLU A 38 0.04 -15.58 8.72
CA GLU A 38 0.20 -16.64 7.74
C GLU A 38 0.20 -16.11 6.29
N ILE A 39 -0.74 -15.23 5.94
CA ILE A 39 -0.83 -14.58 4.63
C ILE A 39 0.48 -13.88 4.29
N ILE A 40 1.00 -13.09 5.23
CA ILE A 40 2.23 -12.32 5.06
C ILE A 40 3.46 -13.25 4.99
N ALA A 41 3.56 -14.25 5.87
CA ALA A 41 4.67 -15.20 5.88
C ALA A 41 4.74 -16.02 4.59
N THR A 42 3.58 -16.35 3.99
CA THR A 42 3.50 -17.10 2.73
C THR A 42 3.45 -16.20 1.49
N ASN A 43 3.52 -14.88 1.66
CA ASN A 43 3.46 -13.86 0.61
C ASN A 43 2.21 -13.99 -0.31
N LYS A 44 1.07 -14.44 0.25
CA LYS A 44 -0.21 -14.59 -0.46
C LYS A 44 -1.06 -13.31 -0.36
N LEU A 45 -0.47 -12.17 -0.67
CA LEU A 45 -1.09 -10.85 -0.45
C LEU A 45 -2.34 -10.62 -1.30
N GLU A 46 -2.54 -11.37 -2.37
CA GLU A 46 -3.72 -11.31 -3.24
C GLU A 46 -5.03 -11.71 -2.55
N VAL A 47 -4.95 -12.42 -1.42
CA VAL A 47 -6.15 -12.78 -0.65
C VAL A 47 -6.63 -11.66 0.28
N LEU A 48 -5.80 -10.64 0.51
CA LEU A 48 -6.19 -9.48 1.32
C LEU A 48 -7.27 -8.68 0.59
N LYS A 49 -8.39 -8.51 1.21
CA LYS A 49 -9.60 -7.94 0.61
C LYS A 49 -10.32 -6.99 1.54
N ARG A 50 -11.02 -6.03 0.96
CA ARG A 50 -11.93 -5.14 1.69
C ARG A 50 -13.28 -5.84 1.89
N LYS A 51 -14.04 -5.41 2.89
CA LYS A 51 -15.43 -5.79 3.06
C LYS A 51 -16.27 -5.32 1.84
N PRO A 52 -17.32 -6.02 1.41
CA PRO A 52 -18.08 -5.68 0.20
C PRO A 52 -18.54 -4.21 0.14
N SER A 53 -19.16 -3.71 1.21
CA SER A 53 -19.60 -2.31 1.27
C SER A 53 -18.43 -1.31 1.22
N ASP A 54 -17.27 -1.66 1.82
CA ASP A 54 -16.09 -0.80 1.81
C ASP A 54 -15.41 -0.81 0.43
N LEU A 55 -15.42 -1.96 -0.28
CA LEU A 55 -14.93 -2.03 -1.65
C LEU A 55 -15.78 -1.16 -2.59
N ARG A 56 -17.13 -1.20 -2.48
CA ARG A 56 -18.03 -0.34 -3.26
C ARG A 56 -17.76 1.15 -2.99
N ARG A 57 -17.61 1.52 -1.72
CA ARG A 57 -17.28 2.89 -1.32
C ARG A 57 -15.92 3.32 -1.85
N TYR A 58 -14.92 2.42 -1.81
CA TYR A 58 -13.60 2.68 -2.35
C TYR A 58 -13.62 2.88 -3.87
N MET A 59 -14.38 2.07 -4.61
CA MET A 59 -14.56 2.25 -6.05
C MET A 59 -15.15 3.63 -6.37
N LYS A 60 -16.25 3.99 -5.69
CA LYS A 60 -16.90 5.29 -5.87
C LYS A 60 -15.94 6.45 -5.57
N TRP A 61 -15.30 6.41 -4.41
CA TRP A 61 -14.32 7.43 -4.02
C TRP A 61 -13.16 7.52 -5.02
N THR A 62 -12.68 6.39 -5.54
CA THR A 62 -11.61 6.38 -6.54
C THR A 62 -12.03 7.05 -7.84
N ALA A 63 -13.26 6.81 -8.32
CA ALA A 63 -13.80 7.44 -9.51
C ALA A 63 -13.93 8.97 -9.31
N GLU A 64 -14.54 9.40 -8.22
CA GLU A 64 -14.71 10.81 -7.86
C GLU A 64 -13.35 11.52 -7.72
N THR A 65 -12.40 10.89 -7.02
CA THR A 65 -11.04 11.43 -6.83
C THR A 65 -10.28 11.57 -8.15
N LYS A 66 -10.38 10.58 -9.03
CA LYS A 66 -9.76 10.66 -10.35
C LYS A 66 -10.39 11.77 -11.23
N ALA A 67 -11.71 11.94 -11.13
CA ALA A 67 -12.40 13.01 -11.85
C ALA A 67 -11.98 14.40 -11.36
N GLU A 68 -11.82 14.59 -10.04
CA GLU A 68 -11.45 15.87 -9.43
C GLU A 68 -9.96 16.19 -9.60
N TYR A 69 -9.07 15.23 -9.30
CA TYR A 69 -7.61 15.45 -9.25
C TYR A 69 -6.86 14.96 -10.49
N GLY A 70 -7.52 14.25 -11.39
CA GLY A 70 -6.91 13.63 -12.58
C GLY A 70 -6.15 12.33 -12.26
N SER A 71 -5.64 12.13 -11.04
CA SER A 71 -5.00 10.89 -10.60
C SER A 71 -4.97 10.74 -9.08
N MET A 72 -4.86 9.49 -8.62
CA MET A 72 -4.66 9.18 -7.19
C MET A 72 -3.36 9.76 -6.65
N THR A 73 -2.29 9.74 -7.45
CA THR A 73 -1.00 10.36 -7.09
C THR A 73 -1.17 11.84 -6.77
N LYS A 74 -1.86 12.58 -7.63
CA LYS A 74 -2.06 14.01 -7.43
C LYS A 74 -2.92 14.29 -6.20
N PHE A 75 -3.95 13.50 -5.96
CA PHE A 75 -4.72 13.58 -4.71
C PHE A 75 -3.85 13.40 -3.48
N LEU A 76 -3.02 12.35 -3.45
CA LEU A 76 -2.14 12.06 -2.32
C LEU A 76 -1.14 13.19 -2.08
N LEU A 77 -0.47 13.68 -3.13
CA LEU A 77 0.49 14.77 -3.03
C LEU A 77 -0.16 16.08 -2.58
N THR A 78 -1.42 16.30 -2.95
CA THR A 78 -2.14 17.51 -2.56
C THR A 78 -2.66 17.46 -1.13
N ASN A 79 -3.15 16.29 -0.67
CA ASN A 79 -3.98 16.21 0.53
C ASN A 79 -3.40 15.37 1.68
N ARG A 80 -2.48 14.42 1.38
CA ARG A 80 -2.03 13.43 2.36
C ARG A 80 -0.54 13.44 2.63
N LEU A 81 0.27 13.79 1.62
CA LEU A 81 1.71 13.76 1.69
C LEU A 81 2.30 15.15 1.92
N PRO A 82 3.54 15.25 2.43
CA PRO A 82 4.17 16.53 2.69
C PRO A 82 4.33 17.36 1.41
N LYS A 83 3.84 18.59 1.41
CA LYS A 83 3.96 19.50 0.27
C LYS A 83 5.40 19.68 -0.27
N PRO A 84 6.46 19.69 0.58
CA PRO A 84 7.83 19.78 0.10
C PRO A 84 8.33 18.59 -0.74
N TRP A 85 7.54 17.50 -0.83
CA TRP A 85 7.91 16.40 -1.72
C TRP A 85 7.83 16.78 -3.19
N GLY A 86 6.93 17.71 -3.54
CA GLY A 86 6.71 18.12 -4.93
C GLY A 86 6.07 17.02 -5.77
N GLU A 87 6.34 17.06 -7.08
CA GLU A 87 5.87 16.07 -8.03
C GLU A 87 7.00 15.13 -8.46
N PRO A 88 6.66 13.90 -8.92
CA PRO A 88 7.67 12.98 -9.45
C PRO A 88 8.38 13.55 -10.70
N PRO A 89 9.68 13.23 -10.91
CA PRO A 89 10.52 12.35 -10.07
C PRO A 89 10.95 13.02 -8.77
N PHE A 90 10.87 12.28 -7.67
CA PHE A 90 11.22 12.82 -6.36
C PHE A 90 12.74 12.88 -6.13
N SER A 91 13.16 13.87 -5.34
CA SER A 91 14.54 14.02 -4.88
C SER A 91 14.59 13.77 -3.37
N PRO A 92 14.79 12.53 -2.91
CA PRO A 92 14.93 12.23 -1.50
C PRO A 92 16.21 12.85 -0.94
N LYS A 93 16.23 13.12 0.36
CA LYS A 93 17.44 13.58 1.05
C LYS A 93 18.43 12.44 1.29
N SER A 94 17.93 11.23 1.53
CA SER A 94 18.75 10.04 1.64
C SER A 94 18.44 9.05 0.52
N THR A 95 19.49 8.39 0.02
CA THR A 95 19.37 7.25 -0.90
C THR A 95 18.99 5.96 -0.17
N VAL A 96 19.12 5.95 1.16
CA VAL A 96 18.74 4.82 2.00
C VAL A 96 17.28 5.01 2.43
N PRO A 97 16.38 4.05 2.13
CA PRO A 97 14.98 4.12 2.53
C PRO A 97 14.82 4.31 4.05
N PHE A 98 13.91 5.20 4.45
CA PHE A 98 13.55 5.48 5.84
C PHE A 98 14.68 6.02 6.73
N GLU A 99 15.81 6.47 6.17
CA GLU A 99 16.88 7.08 6.93
C GLU A 99 16.53 8.53 7.32
N ASP A 100 16.13 9.36 6.37
CA ASP A 100 15.71 10.74 6.66
C ASP A 100 14.19 10.79 6.90
N PRO A 101 13.73 11.30 8.07
CA PRO A 101 12.30 11.38 8.40
C PRO A 101 11.47 12.24 7.44
N SER A 102 12.08 13.13 6.67
CA SER A 102 11.37 13.93 5.68
C SER A 102 11.11 13.17 4.37
N ASP A 103 11.72 11.99 4.19
CA ASP A 103 11.60 11.17 3.00
C ASP A 103 10.47 10.13 3.08
N TYR A 104 9.82 10.00 4.25
CA TYR A 104 8.67 9.11 4.40
C TYR A 104 7.53 9.74 5.20
N ARG A 105 6.34 9.17 5.08
CA ARG A 105 5.14 9.57 5.82
C ARG A 105 4.37 8.33 6.28
N VAL A 106 4.10 8.25 7.58
CA VAL A 106 3.30 7.20 8.20
C VAL A 106 1.88 7.72 8.37
N LEU A 107 0.89 6.98 7.88
CA LEU A 107 -0.53 7.32 7.93
C LEU A 107 -1.35 6.08 8.26
N VAL A 108 -2.45 6.26 8.98
CA VAL A 108 -3.51 5.23 9.02
C VAL A 108 -4.10 5.13 7.61
N ASN A 109 -4.31 3.91 7.13
CA ASN A 109 -4.89 3.68 5.82
C ASN A 109 -6.35 4.12 5.81
N ASP A 110 -6.70 5.03 4.91
CA ASP A 110 -8.08 5.52 4.73
C ASP A 110 -9.02 4.41 4.22
N TRP A 111 -8.45 3.41 3.56
CA TRP A 111 -9.15 2.30 2.91
C TRP A 111 -8.58 0.94 3.33
N PRO A 112 -8.71 0.55 4.62
CA PRO A 112 -8.13 -0.68 5.13
C PRO A 112 -8.77 -1.92 4.50
N TYR A 113 -8.05 -3.04 4.59
CA TYR A 113 -8.65 -4.34 4.34
C TYR A 113 -9.71 -4.66 5.42
N GLY A 114 -10.52 -5.68 5.17
CA GLY A 114 -11.52 -6.16 6.11
C GLY A 114 -10.86 -6.96 7.25
N LEU A 115 -10.38 -6.24 8.25
CA LEU A 115 -9.64 -6.77 9.39
C LEU A 115 -10.54 -6.88 10.62
N ASP A 116 -10.18 -7.76 11.54
CA ASP A 116 -10.85 -7.86 12.83
C ASP A 116 -10.70 -6.57 13.64
N PRO A 117 -11.66 -6.25 14.53
CA PRO A 117 -11.57 -5.13 15.44
C PRO A 117 -10.28 -5.19 16.28
N GLY A 118 -9.61 -4.04 16.41
CA GLY A 118 -8.35 -3.92 17.15
C GLY A 118 -7.10 -4.04 16.27
N ILE A 119 -7.22 -4.43 14.99
CA ILE A 119 -6.13 -4.39 14.03
C ILE A 119 -6.15 -3.05 13.31
N THR A 120 -5.04 -2.32 13.38
CA THR A 120 -4.88 -1.04 12.70
C THR A 120 -4.04 -1.22 11.44
N HIS A 121 -4.60 -0.84 10.30
CA HIS A 121 -3.89 -0.85 9.02
C HIS A 121 -3.19 0.49 8.80
N ILE A 122 -1.86 0.47 8.74
CA ILE A 122 -1.02 1.65 8.54
C ILE A 122 -0.35 1.56 7.16
N VAL A 123 -0.17 2.70 6.51
CA VAL A 123 0.56 2.83 5.24
C VAL A 123 1.77 3.73 5.46
N VAL A 124 2.92 3.28 5.03
CA VAL A 124 4.13 4.09 5.00
C VAL A 124 4.46 4.46 3.55
N TRP A 125 4.33 5.74 3.26
CA TRP A 125 4.72 6.32 1.97
C TRP A 125 6.18 6.73 2.02
N SER A 126 6.95 6.41 0.98
CA SER A 126 8.35 6.84 0.85
C SER A 126 8.60 7.45 -0.52
N ARG A 127 9.37 8.52 -0.58
CA ARG A 127 9.91 9.07 -1.83
C ARG A 127 11.28 8.50 -2.18
N THR A 128 11.90 7.74 -1.26
CA THR A 128 13.12 6.96 -1.54
C THR A 128 12.71 5.58 -2.06
N ILE A 129 13.31 5.17 -3.17
CA ILE A 129 13.04 3.85 -3.78
C ILE A 129 13.58 2.75 -2.87
N ILE A 130 12.77 1.71 -2.62
CA ILE A 130 13.23 0.45 -2.05
C ILE A 130 13.61 -0.48 -3.21
N PRO A 131 14.88 -0.86 -3.35
CA PRO A 131 15.33 -1.73 -4.42
C PRO A 131 14.60 -3.07 -4.44
N THR A 132 14.28 -3.53 -5.63
CA THR A 132 13.67 -4.84 -5.87
C THR A 132 14.53 -5.65 -6.84
N ASP A 133 14.45 -6.95 -6.75
CA ASP A 133 15.01 -7.85 -7.71
C ASP A 133 14.33 -7.64 -9.08
N PRO A 134 15.09 -7.43 -10.15
CA PRO A 134 14.52 -7.12 -11.45
C PRO A 134 13.82 -8.30 -12.12
N GLU A 135 14.10 -9.53 -11.71
CA GLU A 135 13.52 -10.75 -12.28
C GLU A 135 12.19 -11.09 -11.59
N THR A 136 12.17 -11.01 -10.27
CA THR A 136 10.99 -11.39 -9.46
C THR A 136 10.08 -10.21 -9.11
N GLY A 137 10.62 -8.99 -9.03
CA GLY A 137 9.93 -7.81 -8.52
C GLY A 137 9.85 -7.75 -6.99
N ASP A 138 10.34 -8.78 -6.30
CA ASP A 138 10.38 -8.83 -4.85
C ASP A 138 11.48 -7.93 -4.28
N MET A 139 11.39 -7.60 -3.00
CA MET A 139 12.48 -6.88 -2.32
C MET A 139 13.74 -7.73 -2.28
N THR A 140 14.90 -7.08 -2.53
CA THR A 140 16.18 -7.71 -2.26
C THR A 140 16.33 -8.03 -0.77
N VAL A 141 17.24 -8.95 -0.42
CA VAL A 141 17.53 -9.28 0.98
C VAL A 141 17.94 -8.03 1.78
N GLU A 142 18.75 -7.16 1.17
CA GLU A 142 19.19 -5.91 1.78
C GLU A 142 18.02 -4.94 2.01
N SER A 143 17.16 -4.78 1.00
CA SER A 143 15.96 -3.95 1.12
C SER A 143 15.04 -4.45 2.22
N ARG A 144 14.85 -5.77 2.33
CA ARG A 144 14.03 -6.37 3.38
C ARG A 144 14.61 -6.10 4.76
N ARG A 145 15.93 -6.19 4.93
CA ARG A 145 16.61 -5.83 6.18
C ARG A 145 16.39 -4.35 6.52
N THR A 146 16.60 -3.45 5.56
CA THR A 146 16.40 -2.00 5.77
C THR A 146 14.97 -1.66 6.20
N VAL A 147 13.98 -2.32 5.59
CA VAL A 147 12.56 -2.15 5.99
C VAL A 147 12.34 -2.72 7.39
N GLN A 148 12.86 -3.92 7.70
CA GLN A 148 12.73 -4.52 9.03
C GLN A 148 13.34 -3.62 10.10
N ASP A 149 14.55 -3.11 9.90
CA ASP A 149 15.23 -2.18 10.83
C ASP A 149 14.40 -0.90 11.06
N PHE A 150 13.72 -0.41 10.03
CA PHE A 150 12.79 0.70 10.18
C PHE A 150 11.56 0.31 11.01
N ILE A 151 10.93 -0.83 10.72
CA ILE A 151 9.76 -1.32 11.45
C ILE A 151 10.09 -1.52 12.93
N ASP A 152 11.22 -2.16 13.24
CA ASP A 152 11.68 -2.39 14.60
C ASP A 152 11.89 -1.08 15.37
N ARG A 153 12.58 -0.14 14.74
CA ARG A 153 12.86 1.17 15.32
C ARG A 153 11.62 2.03 15.51
N TYR A 154 10.73 2.04 14.53
CA TYR A 154 9.61 2.98 14.49
C TYR A 154 8.36 2.44 15.20
N PHE A 155 8.05 1.16 15.04
CA PHE A 155 6.83 0.55 15.56
C PHE A 155 7.09 -0.36 16.76
N VAL A 156 7.92 -1.39 16.60
CA VAL A 156 8.14 -2.42 17.62
C VAL A 156 8.67 -1.81 18.91
N LYS A 157 9.75 -1.03 18.83
CA LYS A 157 10.34 -0.38 19.99
C LYS A 157 9.37 0.56 20.72
N THR A 158 8.46 1.20 20.00
CA THR A 158 7.45 2.08 20.58
C THR A 158 6.40 1.30 21.39
N LEU A 159 6.14 0.04 21.02
CA LEU A 159 5.19 -0.84 21.71
C LEU A 159 5.82 -1.59 22.90
N GLY A 160 7.14 -1.50 23.09
CA GLY A 160 7.87 -2.17 24.18
C GLY A 160 7.93 -3.69 24.02
N ASP A 161 7.94 -4.42 25.15
CA ASP A 161 8.21 -5.87 25.18
C ASP A 161 7.24 -6.76 24.38
N VAL A 162 6.07 -6.23 24.02
CA VAL A 162 5.06 -6.96 23.23
C VAL A 162 5.08 -6.57 21.74
N GLY A 163 6.01 -5.71 21.33
CA GLY A 163 6.00 -5.10 20.00
C GLY A 163 6.19 -6.12 18.87
N GLU A 164 7.07 -7.11 19.03
CA GLU A 164 7.37 -8.12 18.01
C GLU A 164 6.14 -8.94 17.63
N ASP A 165 5.28 -9.29 18.60
CA ASP A 165 4.06 -10.05 18.35
C ASP A 165 2.88 -9.19 17.85
N ARG A 166 3.05 -7.87 17.84
CA ARG A 166 1.97 -6.91 17.53
C ARG A 166 2.15 -6.16 16.23
N VAL A 167 3.22 -6.40 15.52
CA VAL A 167 3.51 -5.75 14.23
C VAL A 167 3.79 -6.80 13.18
N VAL A 168 3.03 -6.75 12.11
CA VAL A 168 3.33 -7.47 10.86
C VAL A 168 3.38 -6.47 9.74
N TRP A 169 4.20 -6.76 8.72
CA TRP A 169 4.35 -5.85 7.61
C TRP A 169 4.57 -6.58 6.29
N PHE A 170 4.18 -5.95 5.22
CA PHE A 170 4.45 -6.44 3.87
C PHE A 170 4.62 -5.24 2.92
N LYS A 171 5.20 -5.49 1.77
CA LYS A 171 5.25 -4.54 0.68
C LYS A 171 4.31 -5.03 -0.41
N ASN A 172 3.36 -4.20 -0.81
CA ASN A 172 2.49 -4.52 -1.92
C ASN A 172 3.28 -4.77 -3.20
N TRP A 173 2.96 -5.82 -3.93
CA TRP A 173 3.50 -6.05 -5.26
C TRP A 173 3.10 -4.93 -6.20
N VAL A 174 3.91 -4.69 -7.23
CA VAL A 174 3.65 -3.65 -8.23
C VAL A 174 2.23 -3.75 -8.82
N ALA A 175 1.72 -4.96 -9.01
CA ALA A 175 0.37 -5.20 -9.52
C ALA A 175 -0.75 -4.79 -8.55
N LEU A 176 -0.51 -4.81 -7.24
CA LEU A 176 -1.47 -4.46 -6.19
C LEU A 176 -1.40 -2.99 -5.77
N GLN A 177 -0.46 -2.23 -6.33
CA GLN A 177 -0.26 -0.83 -5.95
C GLN A 177 -1.22 0.09 -6.69
N SER A 178 -2.06 0.80 -5.94
CA SER A 178 -3.00 1.79 -6.48
C SER A 178 -2.32 3.09 -6.96
N VAL A 179 -1.09 3.36 -6.51
CA VAL A 179 -0.34 4.59 -6.82
C VAL A 179 1.08 4.25 -7.28
N ARG A 180 1.31 4.24 -8.59
CA ARG A 180 2.58 3.82 -9.20
C ARG A 180 3.63 4.93 -9.38
N ALA A 181 3.33 6.19 -9.06
CA ALA A 181 4.21 7.32 -9.37
C ALA A 181 5.18 7.74 -8.26
N LEU A 182 5.01 7.25 -7.03
CA LEU A 182 5.97 7.43 -5.93
C LEU A 182 7.09 6.40 -6.10
N GLY A 183 8.24 6.76 -6.68
CA GLY A 183 9.42 5.89 -6.76
C GLY A 183 9.98 5.54 -8.14
N ALA A 184 9.51 6.18 -9.23
CA ALA A 184 10.08 5.96 -10.56
C ALA A 184 11.22 6.94 -10.86
N TYR A 185 12.46 6.43 -10.98
CA TYR A 185 13.55 7.18 -11.63
C TYR A 185 13.69 6.73 -13.08
N PRO A 186 13.83 7.65 -14.06
CA PRO A 186 14.21 7.28 -15.40
C PRO A 186 15.70 6.89 -15.42
N ARG A 187 16.00 5.63 -15.74
CA ARG A 187 17.32 5.26 -16.22
C ARG A 187 17.40 5.59 -17.71
N ALA A 188 18.38 6.39 -18.08
CA ALA A 188 18.73 6.59 -19.49
C ALA A 188 19.10 5.23 -20.10
N GLY A 189 18.38 4.78 -21.13
CA GLY A 189 18.76 3.66 -21.99
C GLY A 189 18.07 2.30 -21.78
N ALA A 190 17.05 2.16 -20.89
CA ALA A 190 16.29 0.91 -20.77
C ALA A 190 14.80 1.12 -21.03
N ARG A 191 14.17 0.15 -21.71
CA ARG A 191 12.71 0.15 -21.96
C ARG A 191 11.97 0.33 -20.63
N ARG A 192 11.03 1.29 -20.60
CA ARG A 192 10.20 1.61 -19.43
C ARG A 192 9.54 0.36 -18.88
N ARG A 193 9.92 -0.04 -17.67
CA ARG A 193 9.11 -0.89 -16.81
C ARG A 193 8.49 0.01 -15.71
N PRO A 194 7.23 -0.17 -15.32
CA PRO A 194 6.56 0.68 -14.33
C PRO A 194 7.22 0.54 -12.96
N GLY A 195 7.46 1.66 -12.32
CA GLY A 195 8.09 1.75 -11.01
C GLY A 195 7.22 1.29 -9.84
N SER A 196 7.86 0.88 -8.79
CA SER A 196 7.31 0.28 -7.57
C SER A 196 6.94 1.32 -6.52
N HIS A 197 5.79 1.14 -5.89
CA HIS A 197 5.33 1.88 -4.69
C HIS A 197 5.30 0.98 -3.48
N GLN A 198 5.33 1.61 -2.31
CA GLN A 198 5.48 0.89 -1.07
C GLN A 198 4.38 1.25 -0.09
N GLU A 199 3.49 0.31 0.15
CA GLU A 199 2.70 0.24 1.37
C GLU A 199 3.40 -0.74 2.31
N VAL A 200 3.68 -0.30 3.52
CA VAL A 200 4.16 -1.12 4.63
C VAL A 200 3.09 -1.07 5.71
N VAL A 201 2.59 -2.20 6.12
CA VAL A 201 1.56 -2.34 7.16
C VAL A 201 2.18 -2.84 8.42
#